data_c23a6d8e38dc1d65add2cfb0608a8fcb
#
_entry.id   c23a6d8e38dc1d65add2cfb0608a8fcb
#
_cell.length_a   1.000
_cell.length_b   1.000
_cell.length_c   1.000
_cell.angle_alpha   90.00
_cell.angle_beta   90.00
_cell.angle_gamma   90.00
#
_symmetry.space_group_name_H-M   'P 1'
#
loop_
_entity.id
_entity.type
_entity.pdbx_description
1 polymer ?
#
loop_
_entity_poly.entity_id
_entity_poly.type
_entity_poly.pdbx_seq_one_letter_code
_entity_poly.pdbx_strand_id
1 'polypeptide(L)'
;MRRVSPYLALVLLAILLSCDIPAADYENGLAPPGAPANAFPAPSRPVARIVTDTWGNERSRDRAGEAERVMDLLGVKAGMTVADIGAGSGYYTVRLARRVGPTGHVYAEDVVPEYLERLAQRVKSGGLTGTVTLVRGDPHDPRLPPGSLDLALLVHMYHEVQQPYGLLWNLRPALRPGAEVAIIDARKQTEVHGTPPDLLRCELAAVGYRQTALYDLQESTYLAVFVPPSPGSGSASPAAIRPCTAGRG
;
A
#
# COMPACT_ATOMS: atom_id res chain seq x y z
N MET A 1 -12.27 -84.51 -2.44
CA MET A 1 -13.09 -83.29 -2.63
C MET A 1 -12.64 -82.25 -1.70
N ARG A 2 -11.80 -81.28 -2.15
CA ARG A 2 -11.29 -80.14 -1.38
C ARG A 2 -12.01 -78.88 -1.87
N ARG A 3 -12.71 -78.19 -0.98
CA ARG A 3 -13.39 -76.93 -1.26
C ARG A 3 -12.38 -75.82 -1.22
N VAL A 4 -12.27 -75.06 -2.28
CA VAL A 4 -11.47 -73.84 -2.36
C VAL A 4 -12.36 -72.65 -1.94
N SER A 5 -11.95 -71.95 -0.93
CA SER A 5 -12.60 -70.72 -0.43
C SER A 5 -12.07 -69.52 -1.24
N PRO A 6 -12.93 -68.63 -1.78
CA PRO A 6 -12.49 -67.41 -2.44
C PRO A 6 -12.29 -66.31 -1.39
N TYR A 7 -11.05 -65.89 -1.20
CA TYR A 7 -10.76 -64.66 -0.44
C TYR A 7 -11.15 -63.43 -1.30
N LEU A 8 -12.16 -62.74 -0.85
CA LEU A 8 -12.59 -61.45 -1.37
C LEU A 8 -11.59 -60.38 -0.94
N ALA A 9 -10.73 -59.90 -1.87
CA ALA A 9 -9.82 -58.80 -1.60
C ALA A 9 -10.62 -57.48 -1.68
N LEU A 10 -10.87 -56.85 -0.54
CA LEU A 10 -11.39 -55.48 -0.46
C LEU A 10 -10.26 -54.50 -0.80
N VAL A 11 -10.32 -53.96 -1.98
CA VAL A 11 -9.46 -52.83 -2.34
C VAL A 11 -10.08 -51.55 -1.78
N LEU A 12 -9.53 -51.06 -0.69
CA LEU A 12 -9.85 -49.73 -0.17
C LEU A 12 -9.22 -48.69 -1.08
N LEU A 13 -10.04 -48.07 -1.92
CA LEU A 13 -9.65 -46.88 -2.71
C LEU A 13 -9.64 -45.67 -1.76
N ALA A 14 -8.47 -45.31 -1.27
CA ALA A 14 -8.28 -44.07 -0.50
C ALA A 14 -8.41 -42.89 -1.49
N ILE A 15 -9.56 -42.22 -1.48
CA ILE A 15 -9.75 -40.93 -2.13
C ILE A 15 -8.99 -39.91 -1.30
N LEU A 16 -7.80 -39.54 -1.77
CA LEU A 16 -7.09 -38.34 -1.30
C LEU A 16 -7.90 -37.14 -1.77
N LEU A 17 -8.75 -36.60 -0.90
CA LEU A 17 -9.26 -35.25 -1.08
C LEU A 17 -8.06 -34.31 -0.95
N SER A 18 -7.49 -33.89 -2.08
CA SER A 18 -6.64 -32.73 -2.14
C SER A 18 -7.54 -31.55 -1.72
N CYS A 19 -7.34 -31.02 -0.54
CA CYS A 19 -7.82 -29.68 -0.22
C CYS A 19 -7.00 -28.74 -1.11
N ASP A 20 -7.54 -28.42 -2.29
CA ASP A 20 -7.05 -27.29 -3.06
C ASP A 20 -7.25 -26.04 -2.19
N ILE A 21 -6.20 -25.57 -1.56
CA ILE A 21 -6.17 -24.23 -0.97
C ILE A 21 -6.38 -23.29 -2.15
N PRO A 22 -7.47 -22.51 -2.16
CA PRO A 22 -7.68 -21.58 -3.27
C PRO A 22 -6.45 -20.70 -3.38
N ALA A 23 -5.93 -20.53 -4.60
CA ALA A 23 -4.86 -19.60 -4.87
C ALA A 23 -5.26 -18.22 -4.34
N ALA A 24 -4.36 -17.55 -3.65
CA ALA A 24 -4.64 -16.22 -3.13
C ALA A 24 -5.01 -15.30 -4.31
N ASP A 25 -6.09 -14.54 -4.16
CA ASP A 25 -6.55 -13.58 -5.18
C ASP A 25 -5.64 -12.32 -5.21
N TYR A 26 -4.36 -12.46 -4.84
CA TYR A 26 -3.35 -11.40 -4.86
C TYR A 26 -1.94 -11.95 -5.13
N GLU A 27 -1.05 -11.06 -5.62
CA GLU A 27 0.35 -11.38 -5.92
C GLU A 27 1.25 -11.16 -4.70
N ASN A 28 2.20 -12.06 -4.45
CA ASN A 28 3.21 -11.92 -3.38
C ASN A 28 4.42 -11.12 -3.86
N GLY A 29 4.21 -9.82 -4.08
CA GLY A 29 5.19 -8.91 -4.67
C GLY A 29 5.31 -9.08 -6.20
N LEU A 30 5.48 -7.97 -6.89
CA LEU A 30 5.62 -7.91 -8.35
C LEU A 30 7.05 -7.55 -8.77
N ALA A 31 7.92 -7.29 -7.79
CA ALA A 31 9.34 -7.01 -7.99
C ALA A 31 10.20 -7.86 -7.04
N PRO A 32 11.48 -8.11 -7.38
CA PRO A 32 12.43 -8.67 -6.44
C PRO A 32 12.53 -7.80 -5.17
N PRO A 33 12.84 -8.40 -4.00
CA PRO A 33 13.04 -7.64 -2.77
C PRO A 33 14.10 -6.54 -2.96
N GLY A 34 13.78 -5.35 -2.45
CA GLY A 34 14.70 -4.22 -2.39
C GLY A 34 15.70 -4.34 -1.23
N ALA A 35 16.18 -3.19 -0.75
CA ALA A 35 17.10 -3.17 0.39
C ALA A 35 16.40 -3.72 1.66
N PRO A 36 17.04 -4.61 2.43
CA PRO A 36 16.41 -5.28 3.56
C PRO A 36 16.13 -4.31 4.72
N ALA A 37 15.15 -4.61 5.56
CA ALA A 37 14.70 -3.76 6.65
C ALA A 37 15.84 -3.32 7.59
N ASN A 38 16.77 -4.21 7.90
CA ASN A 38 17.91 -3.95 8.78
C ASN A 38 18.99 -3.01 8.17
N ALA A 39 18.86 -2.67 6.89
CA ALA A 39 19.72 -1.64 6.27
C ALA A 39 19.33 -0.22 6.69
N PHE A 40 18.12 -0.03 7.24
CA PHE A 40 17.57 1.27 7.59
C PHE A 40 17.51 1.50 9.10
N PRO A 41 17.62 2.74 9.57
CA PRO A 41 17.36 3.04 10.97
C PRO A 41 15.88 2.86 11.31
N ALA A 42 15.60 2.53 12.57
CA ALA A 42 14.23 2.58 13.09
C ALA A 42 13.73 4.03 13.16
N PRO A 43 12.42 4.27 13.00
CA PRO A 43 11.87 5.61 13.23
C PRO A 43 12.03 6.02 14.69
N SER A 44 12.29 7.31 14.93
CA SER A 44 12.43 7.87 16.27
C SER A 44 11.10 8.48 16.75
N ARG A 45 10.01 7.75 16.55
CA ARG A 45 8.65 8.10 16.92
C ARG A 45 7.86 6.84 17.29
N PRO A 46 6.81 6.96 18.11
CA PRO A 46 5.85 5.89 18.29
C PRO A 46 5.21 5.51 16.95
N VAL A 47 4.80 4.24 16.82
CA VAL A 47 4.08 3.73 15.66
C VAL A 47 2.71 3.25 16.13
N ALA A 48 1.66 3.73 15.50
CA ALA A 48 0.30 3.28 15.79
C ALA A 48 0.13 1.80 15.41
N ARG A 49 -0.84 1.14 16.01
CA ARG A 49 -1.23 -0.21 15.58
C ARG A 49 -1.97 -0.12 14.26
N ILE A 50 -1.75 -1.11 13.41
CA ILE A 50 -2.55 -1.25 12.20
C ILE A 50 -4.00 -1.50 12.61
N VAL A 51 -4.88 -0.59 12.19
CA VAL A 51 -6.32 -0.69 12.43
C VAL A 51 -7.05 -0.43 11.11
N THR A 52 -7.89 -1.38 10.71
CA THR A 52 -8.82 -1.13 9.61
C THR A 52 -10.03 -0.37 10.09
N ASP A 53 -10.60 0.43 9.19
CA ASP A 53 -11.98 0.94 9.23
C ASP A 53 -12.35 1.90 10.36
N THR A 54 -11.39 2.40 11.14
CA THR A 54 -11.67 3.41 12.17
C THR A 54 -11.84 4.82 11.60
N TRP A 55 -11.47 5.04 10.35
CA TRP A 55 -11.61 6.32 9.65
C TRP A 55 -13.01 6.53 9.09
N GLY A 56 -14.00 6.65 9.97
CA GLY A 56 -15.38 6.96 9.61
C GLY A 56 -15.99 5.97 8.60
N ASN A 57 -17.29 5.85 8.56
CA ASN A 57 -17.85 5.03 7.51
C ASN A 57 -17.61 5.71 6.14
N GLU A 58 -17.41 4.94 5.09
CA GLU A 58 -17.18 5.44 3.73
C GLU A 58 -18.20 6.49 3.29
N ARG A 59 -19.46 6.38 3.75
CA ARG A 59 -20.51 7.35 3.46
C ARG A 59 -20.21 8.76 4.02
N SER A 60 -19.53 8.88 5.16
CA SER A 60 -19.14 10.20 5.66
C SER A 60 -18.01 10.80 4.84
N ARG A 61 -17.04 9.98 4.42
CA ARG A 61 -15.95 10.39 3.53
C ARG A 61 -16.49 10.78 2.14
N ASP A 62 -17.46 10.02 1.63
CA ASP A 62 -18.14 10.35 0.36
C ASP A 62 -18.93 11.66 0.45
N ARG A 63 -19.70 11.87 1.53
CA ARG A 63 -20.40 13.15 1.73
C ARG A 63 -19.44 14.34 1.84
N ALA A 64 -18.26 14.10 2.38
CA ALA A 64 -17.19 15.08 2.46
C ALA A 64 -16.49 15.32 1.11
N GLY A 65 -16.72 14.47 0.11
CA GLY A 65 -16.04 14.54 -1.18
C GLY A 65 -14.54 14.31 -1.11
N GLU A 66 -14.06 13.61 -0.07
CA GLU A 66 -12.62 13.49 0.21
C GLU A 66 -11.85 12.93 -0.97
N ALA A 67 -12.22 11.74 -1.44
CA ALA A 67 -11.48 11.05 -2.50
C ALA A 67 -11.51 11.82 -3.83
N GLU A 68 -12.68 12.39 -4.19
CA GLU A 68 -12.81 13.19 -5.41
C GLU A 68 -11.90 14.42 -5.35
N ARG A 69 -11.97 15.18 -4.24
CA ARG A 69 -11.13 16.35 -4.04
C ARG A 69 -9.64 16.03 -4.10
N VAL A 70 -9.22 14.93 -3.47
CA VAL A 70 -7.82 14.48 -3.49
C VAL A 70 -7.39 14.11 -4.90
N MET A 71 -8.18 13.30 -5.60
CA MET A 71 -7.88 12.90 -6.98
C MET A 71 -7.82 14.10 -7.93
N ASP A 72 -8.66 15.13 -7.72
CA ASP A 72 -8.62 16.36 -8.50
C ASP A 72 -7.37 17.19 -8.22
N LEU A 73 -6.99 17.37 -6.94
CA LEU A 73 -5.78 18.07 -6.55
C LEU A 73 -4.50 17.41 -7.10
N LEU A 74 -4.50 16.07 -7.20
CA LEU A 74 -3.40 15.27 -7.74
C LEU A 74 -3.47 15.09 -9.26
N GLY A 75 -4.48 15.64 -9.93
CA GLY A 75 -4.64 15.49 -11.38
C GLY A 75 -4.81 14.06 -11.85
N VAL A 76 -5.38 13.17 -11.03
CA VAL A 76 -5.62 11.76 -11.41
C VAL A 76 -6.60 11.71 -12.57
N LYS A 77 -6.19 11.08 -13.65
CA LYS A 77 -6.95 11.01 -14.92
C LYS A 77 -6.83 9.64 -15.59
N ALA A 78 -7.65 9.43 -16.60
CA ALA A 78 -7.63 8.21 -17.41
C ALA A 78 -6.24 7.91 -17.97
N GLY A 79 -5.88 6.63 -17.94
CA GLY A 79 -4.59 6.11 -18.44
C GLY A 79 -3.44 6.15 -17.44
N MET A 80 -3.60 6.79 -16.28
CA MET A 80 -2.55 6.78 -15.24
C MET A 80 -2.42 5.41 -14.58
N THR A 81 -1.21 5.09 -14.15
CA THR A 81 -0.91 3.98 -13.25
C THR A 81 -0.65 4.51 -11.85
N VAL A 82 -1.47 4.11 -10.89
CA VAL A 82 -1.44 4.60 -9.52
C VAL A 82 -1.26 3.44 -8.54
N ALA A 83 -0.47 3.64 -7.49
CA ALA A 83 -0.43 2.73 -6.35
C ALA A 83 -1.26 3.29 -5.19
N ASP A 84 -2.09 2.43 -4.58
CA ASP A 84 -2.78 2.63 -3.30
C ASP A 84 -2.02 1.79 -2.27
N ILE A 85 -1.12 2.42 -1.51
CA ILE A 85 -0.23 1.78 -0.54
C ILE A 85 -0.93 1.72 0.83
N GLY A 86 -1.03 0.53 1.41
CA GLY A 86 -1.86 0.29 2.59
C GLY A 86 -3.34 0.41 2.25
N ALA A 87 -3.76 -0.28 1.19
CA ALA A 87 -5.08 -0.14 0.57
C ALA A 87 -6.25 -0.51 1.50
N GLY A 88 -6.01 -1.34 2.52
CA GLY A 88 -7.00 -1.74 3.51
C GLY A 88 -8.28 -2.29 2.90
N SER A 89 -9.42 -1.66 3.20
CA SER A 89 -10.73 -2.03 2.63
C SER A 89 -10.93 -1.62 1.17
N GLY A 90 -10.00 -0.87 0.58
CA GLY A 90 -10.05 -0.41 -0.82
C GLY A 90 -10.94 0.81 -1.06
N TYR A 91 -11.12 1.67 -0.07
CA TYR A 91 -11.89 2.91 -0.24
C TYR A 91 -11.36 3.75 -1.40
N TYR A 92 -10.03 3.98 -1.45
CA TYR A 92 -9.39 4.68 -2.56
C TYR A 92 -9.22 3.78 -3.79
N THR A 93 -8.83 2.52 -3.62
CA THR A 93 -8.62 1.58 -4.74
C THR A 93 -9.75 1.59 -5.76
N VAL A 94 -11.01 1.43 -5.31
CA VAL A 94 -12.15 1.36 -6.24
C VAL A 94 -12.48 2.70 -6.90
N ARG A 95 -12.17 3.83 -6.25
CA ARG A 95 -12.37 5.17 -6.82
C ARG A 95 -11.28 5.52 -7.82
N LEU A 96 -10.04 5.21 -7.47
CA LEU A 96 -8.88 5.33 -8.38
C LEU A 96 -9.09 4.50 -9.64
N ALA A 97 -9.50 3.21 -9.50
CA ALA A 97 -9.73 2.33 -10.64
C ALA A 97 -10.79 2.88 -11.61
N ARG A 98 -11.87 3.45 -11.08
CA ARG A 98 -12.89 4.12 -11.92
C ARG A 98 -12.36 5.40 -12.57
N ARG A 99 -11.54 6.17 -11.87
CA ARG A 99 -10.96 7.43 -12.36
C ARG A 99 -9.93 7.18 -13.45
N VAL A 100 -9.02 6.21 -13.27
CA VAL A 100 -8.01 5.89 -14.29
C VAL A 100 -8.59 5.13 -15.48
N GLY A 101 -9.72 4.47 -15.30
CA GLY A 101 -10.46 3.78 -16.36
C GLY A 101 -9.73 2.57 -16.94
N PRO A 102 -10.25 2.01 -18.04
CA PRO A 102 -9.77 0.73 -18.60
C PRO A 102 -8.38 0.82 -19.27
N THR A 103 -7.87 2.01 -19.51
CA THR A 103 -6.52 2.25 -20.06
C THR A 103 -5.49 2.58 -18.98
N GLY A 104 -5.93 2.78 -17.73
CA GLY A 104 -5.09 2.99 -16.57
C GLY A 104 -4.95 1.74 -15.73
N HIS A 105 -4.21 1.84 -14.63
CA HIS A 105 -4.00 0.72 -13.73
C HIS A 105 -3.88 1.17 -12.27
N VAL A 106 -4.34 0.32 -11.33
CA VAL A 106 -4.17 0.53 -9.89
C VAL A 106 -3.48 -0.69 -9.29
N TYR A 107 -2.33 -0.46 -8.68
CA TYR A 107 -1.73 -1.43 -7.77
C TYR A 107 -2.26 -1.13 -6.37
N ALA A 108 -3.06 -2.05 -5.82
CA ALA A 108 -3.54 -1.96 -4.44
C ALA A 108 -2.67 -2.85 -3.57
N GLU A 109 -1.80 -2.23 -2.81
CA GLU A 109 -0.82 -2.91 -1.98
C GLU A 109 -1.24 -2.88 -0.52
N ASP A 110 -1.08 -4.01 0.18
CA ASP A 110 -1.20 -4.09 1.64
C ASP A 110 -0.32 -5.21 2.19
N VAL A 111 0.11 -5.06 3.44
CA VAL A 111 0.92 -6.07 4.14
C VAL A 111 0.06 -7.13 4.84
N VAL A 112 -1.25 -6.89 4.98
CA VAL A 112 -2.20 -7.74 5.71
C VAL A 112 -3.00 -8.61 4.75
N PRO A 113 -2.77 -9.94 4.70
CA PRO A 113 -3.43 -10.84 3.75
C PRO A 113 -4.96 -10.77 3.81
N GLU A 114 -5.53 -10.70 5.01
CA GLU A 114 -6.97 -10.68 5.22
C GLU A 114 -7.64 -9.42 4.66
N TYR A 115 -6.88 -8.31 4.52
CA TYR A 115 -7.35 -7.10 3.86
C TYR A 115 -7.40 -7.29 2.35
N LEU A 116 -6.35 -7.88 1.78
CA LEU A 116 -6.28 -8.18 0.35
C LEU A 116 -7.37 -9.16 -0.08
N GLU A 117 -7.66 -10.19 0.72
CA GLU A 117 -8.74 -11.15 0.44
C GLU A 117 -10.11 -10.45 0.36
N ARG A 118 -10.42 -9.56 1.31
CA ARG A 118 -11.66 -8.78 1.28
C ARG A 118 -11.69 -7.79 0.11
N LEU A 119 -10.55 -7.17 -0.16
CA LEU A 119 -10.40 -6.24 -1.28
C LEU A 119 -10.57 -6.96 -2.62
N ALA A 120 -10.06 -8.20 -2.77
CA ALA A 120 -10.26 -9.01 -3.95
C ALA A 120 -11.73 -9.21 -4.28
N GLN A 121 -12.52 -9.57 -3.27
CA GLN A 121 -13.97 -9.72 -3.43
C GLN A 121 -14.64 -8.39 -3.83
N ARG A 122 -14.20 -7.27 -3.25
CA ARG A 122 -14.71 -5.94 -3.59
C ARG A 122 -14.37 -5.54 -5.03
N VAL A 123 -13.14 -5.76 -5.46
CA VAL A 123 -12.68 -5.49 -6.83
C VAL A 123 -13.46 -6.35 -7.83
N LYS A 124 -13.62 -7.63 -7.55
CA LYS A 124 -14.39 -8.56 -8.38
C LYS A 124 -15.86 -8.15 -8.49
N SER A 125 -16.51 -7.87 -7.36
CA SER A 125 -17.90 -7.43 -7.33
C SER A 125 -18.13 -6.08 -8.02
N GLY A 126 -17.11 -5.23 -8.03
CA GLY A 126 -17.11 -3.94 -8.72
C GLY A 126 -16.81 -4.01 -10.22
N GLY A 127 -16.47 -5.20 -10.77
CA GLY A 127 -16.07 -5.36 -12.17
C GLY A 127 -14.73 -4.70 -12.51
N LEU A 128 -13.81 -4.59 -11.52
CA LEU A 128 -12.57 -3.82 -11.63
C LEU A 128 -11.31 -4.70 -11.81
N THR A 129 -11.46 -6.01 -11.96
CA THR A 129 -10.34 -6.97 -12.08
C THR A 129 -9.42 -6.71 -13.27
N GLY A 130 -9.90 -6.05 -14.32
CA GLY A 130 -9.06 -5.66 -15.47
C GLY A 130 -8.22 -4.38 -15.23
N THR A 131 -8.51 -3.63 -14.14
CA THR A 131 -7.86 -2.35 -13.85
C THR A 131 -7.05 -2.40 -12.54
N VAL A 132 -7.35 -3.35 -11.65
CA VAL A 132 -6.72 -3.46 -10.33
C VAL A 132 -5.91 -4.74 -10.21
N THR A 133 -4.67 -4.61 -9.76
CA THR A 133 -3.85 -5.74 -9.29
C THR A 133 -3.61 -5.58 -7.79
N LEU A 134 -3.91 -6.64 -7.05
CA LEU A 134 -3.68 -6.69 -5.60
C LEU A 134 -2.28 -7.24 -5.34
N VAL A 135 -1.54 -6.58 -4.48
CA VAL A 135 -0.14 -6.91 -4.20
C VAL A 135 0.07 -7.00 -2.70
N ARG A 136 0.62 -8.11 -2.25
CA ARG A 136 1.12 -8.20 -0.89
C ARG A 136 2.56 -7.71 -0.85
N GLY A 137 2.76 -6.56 -0.20
CA GLY A 137 4.07 -6.02 0.08
C GLY A 137 4.67 -6.52 1.40
N ASP A 138 5.83 -6.00 1.71
CA ASP A 138 6.50 -6.13 3.00
C ASP A 138 6.46 -4.79 3.76
N PRO A 139 6.54 -4.76 5.10
CA PRO A 139 6.45 -3.50 5.88
C PRO A 139 7.49 -2.43 5.51
N HIS A 140 8.54 -2.80 4.79
CA HIS A 140 9.62 -1.92 4.35
C HIS A 140 9.76 -1.86 2.82
N ASP A 141 8.92 -2.58 2.06
CA ASP A 141 9.04 -2.68 0.61
C ASP A 141 7.68 -3.00 -0.02
N PRO A 142 7.10 -2.09 -0.80
CA PRO A 142 5.81 -2.34 -1.45
C PRO A 142 5.93 -3.34 -2.63
N ARG A 143 7.14 -3.72 -3.03
CA ARG A 143 7.42 -4.74 -4.05
C ARG A 143 6.69 -4.50 -5.39
N LEU A 144 6.58 -3.25 -5.80
CA LEU A 144 5.89 -2.84 -7.03
C LEU A 144 6.83 -2.82 -8.24
N PRO A 145 6.31 -3.00 -9.48
CA PRO A 145 7.14 -3.09 -10.67
C PRO A 145 7.94 -1.81 -10.91
N PRO A 146 9.23 -1.90 -11.29
CA PRO A 146 10.05 -0.74 -11.57
C PRO A 146 9.48 0.13 -12.70
N GLY A 147 9.57 1.46 -12.55
CA GLY A 147 9.16 2.43 -13.55
C GLY A 147 7.70 2.34 -13.97
N SER A 148 6.83 1.86 -13.09
CA SER A 148 5.43 1.62 -13.42
C SER A 148 4.48 2.73 -12.99
N LEU A 149 4.82 3.51 -11.96
CA LEU A 149 3.90 4.42 -11.29
C LEU A 149 4.01 5.85 -11.78
N ASP A 150 2.88 6.48 -12.03
CA ASP A 150 2.72 7.92 -12.18
C ASP A 150 2.45 8.61 -10.83
N LEU A 151 1.84 7.87 -9.88
CA LEU A 151 1.48 8.36 -8.55
C LEU A 151 1.47 7.20 -7.55
N ALA A 152 1.95 7.43 -6.34
CA ALA A 152 1.72 6.56 -5.20
C ALA A 152 0.96 7.33 -4.11
N LEU A 153 -0.15 6.77 -3.63
CA LEU A 153 -0.96 7.27 -2.53
C LEU A 153 -0.72 6.44 -1.27
N LEU A 154 -0.60 7.13 -0.12
CA LEU A 154 -0.62 6.55 1.22
C LEU A 154 -1.71 7.30 2.00
N VAL A 155 -2.80 6.63 2.35
CA VAL A 155 -3.98 7.30 2.90
C VAL A 155 -4.27 6.82 4.32
N HIS A 156 -4.12 7.71 5.30
CA HIS A 156 -4.39 7.43 6.72
C HIS A 156 -3.68 6.19 7.26
N MET A 157 -2.47 5.90 6.77
CA MET A 157 -1.71 4.73 7.17
C MET A 157 -0.23 5.00 7.49
N TYR A 158 0.29 6.18 7.11
CA TYR A 158 1.72 6.46 7.29
C TYR A 158 2.16 6.42 8.76
N HIS A 159 1.30 6.79 9.68
CA HIS A 159 1.52 6.70 11.12
C HIS A 159 1.62 5.24 11.65
N GLU A 160 1.16 4.25 10.87
CA GLU A 160 1.23 2.82 11.19
C GLU A 160 2.50 2.15 10.61
N VAL A 161 3.25 2.85 9.75
CA VAL A 161 4.44 2.31 9.09
C VAL A 161 5.59 2.15 10.08
N GLN A 162 5.98 0.89 10.29
CA GLN A 162 7.07 0.52 11.20
C GLN A 162 8.46 0.79 10.59
N GLN A 163 8.58 0.78 9.27
CA GLN A 163 9.82 0.93 8.52
C GLN A 163 9.71 2.05 7.46
N PRO A 164 9.43 3.32 7.88
CA PRO A 164 9.12 4.39 6.92
C PRO A 164 10.28 4.67 5.96
N TYR A 165 11.51 4.62 6.44
CA TYR A 165 12.69 4.86 5.59
C TYR A 165 12.89 3.75 4.55
N GLY A 166 12.64 2.49 4.95
CA GLY A 166 12.69 1.34 4.05
C GLY A 166 11.59 1.40 3.00
N LEU A 167 10.35 1.61 3.42
CA LEU A 167 9.20 1.74 2.52
C LEU A 167 9.42 2.83 1.46
N LEU A 168 9.79 4.03 1.89
CA LEU A 168 10.04 5.16 1.00
C LEU A 168 11.25 4.92 0.08
N TRP A 169 12.30 4.27 0.58
CA TRP A 169 13.47 3.93 -0.22
C TRP A 169 13.15 2.90 -1.30
N ASN A 170 12.49 1.82 -0.94
CA ASN A 170 12.18 0.72 -1.84
C ASN A 170 11.01 1.05 -2.80
N LEU A 171 10.20 2.06 -2.49
CA LEU A 171 9.19 2.60 -3.41
C LEU A 171 9.83 3.35 -4.60
N ARG A 172 11.00 3.98 -4.44
CA ARG A 172 11.60 4.83 -5.48
C ARG A 172 11.76 4.16 -6.85
N PRO A 173 12.25 2.90 -6.94
CA PRO A 173 12.39 2.24 -8.22
C PRO A 173 11.09 2.09 -9.01
N ALA A 174 9.94 2.02 -8.33
CA ALA A 174 8.64 1.90 -8.99
C ALA A 174 8.14 3.21 -9.62
N LEU A 175 8.66 4.35 -9.15
CA LEU A 175 8.23 5.68 -9.60
C LEU A 175 8.87 6.05 -10.93
N ARG A 176 8.05 6.50 -11.89
CA ARG A 176 8.53 7.06 -13.17
C ARG A 176 9.17 8.43 -12.96
N PRO A 177 9.98 8.90 -13.93
CA PRO A 177 10.36 10.32 -13.97
C PRO A 177 9.11 11.21 -13.97
N GLY A 178 9.05 12.15 -13.02
CA GLY A 178 7.89 13.04 -12.85
C GLY A 178 6.74 12.48 -12.03
N ALA A 179 6.86 11.25 -11.52
CA ALA A 179 5.88 10.69 -10.60
C ALA A 179 5.85 11.42 -9.25
N GLU A 180 4.73 11.37 -8.59
CA GLU A 180 4.52 11.96 -7.27
C GLU A 180 4.20 10.90 -6.21
N VAL A 181 4.51 11.22 -4.96
CA VAL A 181 4.06 10.48 -3.78
C VAL A 181 3.19 11.41 -2.96
N ALA A 182 1.95 10.99 -2.71
CA ALA A 182 0.95 11.77 -2.00
C ALA A 182 0.55 11.06 -0.71
N ILE A 183 0.60 11.79 0.39
CA ILE A 183 0.27 11.25 1.72
C ILE A 183 -0.85 12.07 2.31
N ILE A 184 -1.95 11.39 2.66
CA ILE A 184 -3.08 11.96 3.37
C ILE A 184 -3.01 11.45 4.81
N ASP A 185 -2.98 12.37 5.77
CA ASP A 185 -2.96 11.99 7.18
C ASP A 185 -3.58 13.08 8.07
N ALA A 186 -3.77 12.78 9.35
CA ALA A 186 -4.27 13.73 10.33
C ALA A 186 -3.12 14.47 11.01
N ARG A 187 -3.35 15.76 11.36
CA ARG A 187 -2.44 16.59 12.18
C ARG A 187 -2.47 16.17 13.65
N LYS A 188 -2.08 14.93 13.91
CA LYS A 188 -2.05 14.33 15.26
C LYS A 188 -0.70 13.67 15.50
N GLN A 189 -0.41 13.33 16.74
CA GLN A 189 0.76 12.50 17.06
C GLN A 189 0.56 11.08 16.51
N THR A 190 1.65 10.39 16.20
CA THR A 190 1.59 9.10 15.51
C THR A 190 0.88 8.01 16.33
N GLU A 191 1.03 8.02 17.65
CA GLU A 191 0.35 7.08 18.55
C GLU A 191 -1.18 7.26 18.63
N VAL A 192 -1.70 8.40 18.14
CA VAL A 192 -3.14 8.68 18.08
C VAL A 192 -3.64 8.82 16.65
N HIS A 193 -3.07 8.03 15.76
CA HIS A 193 -3.46 7.89 14.35
C HIS A 193 -3.41 9.19 13.55
N GLY A 194 -2.19 9.71 13.39
CA GLY A 194 -1.88 10.84 12.53
C GLY A 194 -0.38 11.02 12.41
N THR A 195 0.06 11.93 11.56
CA THR A 195 1.47 12.30 11.42
C THR A 195 1.58 13.81 11.37
N PRO A 196 2.32 14.46 12.30
CA PRO A 196 2.57 15.88 12.19
C PRO A 196 3.24 16.23 10.85
N PRO A 197 2.79 17.24 10.11
CA PRO A 197 3.33 17.56 8.79
C PRO A 197 4.85 17.80 8.76
N ASP A 198 5.41 18.40 9.80
CA ASP A 198 6.85 18.64 9.88
C ASP A 198 7.65 17.34 10.08
N LEU A 199 7.11 16.39 10.85
CA LEU A 199 7.71 15.07 10.99
C LEU A 199 7.65 14.32 9.65
N LEU A 200 6.49 14.32 8.98
CA LEU A 200 6.33 13.72 7.67
C LEU A 200 7.34 14.28 6.67
N ARG A 201 7.43 15.61 6.59
CA ARG A 201 8.38 16.28 5.69
C ARG A 201 9.82 15.89 5.99
N CYS A 202 10.20 15.80 7.27
CA CYS A 202 11.54 15.39 7.69
C CYS A 202 11.83 13.94 7.26
N GLU A 203 10.94 12.99 7.54
CA GLU A 203 11.15 11.58 7.21
C GLU A 203 11.28 11.35 5.70
N LEU A 204 10.45 12.02 4.88
CA LEU A 204 10.57 11.94 3.43
C LEU A 204 11.85 12.61 2.93
N ALA A 205 12.21 13.77 3.47
CA ALA A 205 13.45 14.46 3.10
C ALA A 205 14.70 13.65 3.47
N ALA A 206 14.68 12.90 4.57
CA ALA A 206 15.78 12.02 4.97
C ALA A 206 16.06 10.91 3.94
N VAL A 207 15.05 10.53 3.16
CA VAL A 207 15.16 9.58 2.04
C VAL A 207 15.37 10.27 0.69
N GLY A 208 15.38 11.61 0.67
CA GLY A 208 15.65 12.41 -0.52
C GLY A 208 14.41 12.92 -1.27
N TYR A 209 13.21 12.67 -0.77
CA TYR A 209 12.00 13.26 -1.33
C TYR A 209 11.91 14.75 -1.01
N ARG A 210 11.34 15.52 -1.91
CA ARG A 210 11.12 16.96 -1.74
C ARG A 210 9.63 17.26 -1.77
N GLN A 211 9.13 17.90 -0.73
CA GLN A 211 7.73 18.35 -0.69
C GLN A 211 7.48 19.43 -1.75
N THR A 212 6.40 19.28 -2.51
CA THR A 212 5.97 20.22 -3.55
C THR A 212 4.70 20.95 -3.19
N ALA A 213 3.80 20.30 -2.41
CA ALA A 213 2.56 20.92 -1.96
C ALA A 213 2.14 20.41 -0.58
N LEU A 214 1.31 21.21 0.08
CA LEU A 214 0.61 20.85 1.30
C LEU A 214 -0.78 21.52 1.25
N TYR A 215 -1.82 20.70 1.25
CA TYR A 215 -3.20 21.17 1.20
C TYR A 215 -3.93 20.81 2.48
N ASP A 216 -4.67 21.77 3.04
CA ASP A 216 -5.62 21.45 4.09
C ASP A 216 -6.88 20.84 3.44
N LEU A 217 -7.27 19.68 3.90
CA LEU A 217 -8.49 19.00 3.48
C LEU A 217 -9.64 19.39 4.42
N GLN A 218 -10.15 18.43 5.19
CA GLN A 218 -11.22 18.69 6.14
C GLN A 218 -10.74 18.45 7.57
N GLU A 219 -11.30 19.19 8.52
CA GLU A 219 -10.95 19.12 9.95
C GLU A 219 -9.43 19.25 10.15
N SER A 220 -8.82 18.20 10.71
CA SER A 220 -7.37 18.16 10.94
C SER A 220 -6.60 17.39 9.86
N THR A 221 -7.24 17.00 8.76
CA THR A 221 -6.65 16.19 7.69
C THR A 221 -5.93 17.06 6.67
N TYR A 222 -4.81 16.58 6.18
CA TYR A 222 -4.03 17.25 5.14
C TYR A 222 -3.63 16.27 4.03
N LEU A 223 -3.31 16.82 2.86
CA LEU A 223 -2.64 16.14 1.75
C LEU A 223 -1.27 16.78 1.56
N ALA A 224 -0.22 16.00 1.70
CA ALA A 224 1.14 16.40 1.37
C ALA A 224 1.63 15.69 0.10
N VAL A 225 2.21 16.45 -0.83
CA VAL A 225 2.70 15.93 -2.11
C VAL A 225 4.21 16.07 -2.18
N PHE A 226 4.87 15.01 -2.66
CA PHE A 226 6.31 14.92 -2.74
C PHE A 226 6.75 14.41 -4.11
N VAL A 227 7.91 14.85 -4.55
CA VAL A 227 8.61 14.27 -5.70
C VAL A 227 9.80 13.45 -5.22
N PRO A 228 10.06 12.28 -5.85
CA PRO A 228 11.21 11.45 -5.52
C PRO A 228 12.52 12.17 -5.89
N PRO A 229 13.65 11.76 -5.30
CA PRO A 229 14.95 12.24 -5.74
C PRO A 229 15.20 11.85 -7.21
N SER A 230 15.88 12.69 -7.97
CA SER A 230 16.29 12.35 -9.32
C SER A 230 17.18 11.10 -9.31
N PRO A 231 17.14 10.26 -10.35
CA PRO A 231 18.05 9.12 -10.46
C PRO A 231 19.51 9.54 -10.23
N GLY A 232 20.19 8.89 -9.30
CA GLY A 232 21.57 9.22 -8.92
C GLY A 232 21.75 10.37 -7.91
N SER A 233 20.70 11.12 -7.58
CA SER A 233 20.72 12.21 -6.60
C SER A 233 19.94 11.80 -5.36
N GLY A 234 20.43 10.99 -4.50
CA GLY A 234 19.72 10.59 -3.28
C GLY A 234 20.69 10.29 -2.16
N SER A 235 20.16 9.98 -0.99
CA SER A 235 20.99 9.54 0.14
C SER A 235 22.01 8.52 -0.34
N ALA A 236 23.25 8.72 -0.01
CA ALA A 236 24.36 7.91 -0.52
C ALA A 236 24.25 6.40 -0.16
N SER A 237 23.50 6.06 0.87
CA SER A 237 23.17 4.68 1.25
C SER A 237 22.05 4.69 2.30
N PRO A 238 21.30 3.58 2.49
CA PRO A 238 20.33 3.43 3.57
C PRO A 238 20.91 3.74 4.96
N ALA A 239 22.14 3.32 5.22
CA ALA A 239 22.83 3.55 6.50
C ALA A 239 23.16 5.03 6.78
N ALA A 240 23.17 5.89 5.77
CA ALA A 240 23.40 7.32 5.93
C ALA A 240 22.15 8.09 6.40
N ILE A 241 20.97 7.47 6.33
CA ILE A 241 19.72 8.08 6.77
C ILE A 241 19.76 8.35 8.26
N ARG A 242 19.37 9.54 8.66
CA ARG A 242 19.25 9.96 10.07
C ARG A 242 17.78 10.05 10.45
N PRO A 243 17.35 9.34 11.52
CA PRO A 243 15.96 9.39 11.98
C PRO A 243 15.54 10.80 12.38
N CYS A 244 14.34 11.16 12.00
CA CYS A 244 13.69 12.39 12.42
C CYS A 244 13.07 12.21 13.80
N THR A 245 13.28 13.16 14.68
CA THR A 245 12.60 13.20 15.99
C THR A 245 11.27 13.92 15.83
N ALA A 246 10.18 13.33 16.36
CA ALA A 246 8.94 14.08 16.54
C ALA A 246 9.22 15.27 17.46
N GLY A 247 9.08 16.48 16.97
CA GLY A 247 9.14 17.67 17.81
C GLY A 247 8.08 17.52 18.90
N ARG A 248 8.45 17.77 20.15
CA ARG A 248 7.46 17.94 21.22
C ARG A 248 6.75 19.25 20.90
N GLY A 249 5.52 19.18 20.40
CA GLY A 249 4.62 20.32 20.26
C GLY A 249 4.13 20.81 21.61
#